data_cf908b49942c7725084296c493d71551
#
_entry.id   cf908b49942c7725084296c493d71551
#
_cell.length_a   1.000
_cell.length_b   1.000
_cell.length_c   1.000
_cell.angle_alpha   90.00
_cell.angle_beta   90.00
_cell.angle_gamma   90.00
#
_symmetry.space_group_name_H-M   'P 1'
#
loop_
_entity.id
_entity.type
_entity.pdbx_description
1 polymer ?
#
loop_
_entity_poly.entity_id
_entity_poly.type
_entity_poly.pdbx_seq_one_letter_code
_entity_poly.pdbx_strand_id
1 'polypeptide(L)'
;VRIIKPGEGEEPTVDVLLEEVHARISLLSLLTGTVAVTFDARLAGGSLEGEVEMGDSGSLRLDIVEPIQLQRVSIIRNFLGLPMGGKLSGDIDVTFPENIQEAEGHVNLLTENLRIGDGEAKLRLPGMPNGITLERINVGRMAIQMQIAAGVATVQRLRSRGDDAELDGTGTINLMQPLRQSRLDLLVRLKILPAYAEQSDRARSMVALLDSVPTLARARTSDGALQYRLGGSVGGGIRSSPAGSTRMEIADVEDDE
;
A
#
# COMPACT_ATOMS: atom_id res chain seq x y z
N VAL A 1 4.76 -13.90 -18.76
CA VAL A 1 3.32 -13.57 -18.92
C VAL A 1 3.10 -12.11 -18.56
N ARG A 2 2.37 -11.38 -19.38
CA ARG A 2 2.01 -9.98 -19.11
C ARG A 2 0.52 -9.89 -18.87
N ILE A 3 0.14 -9.44 -17.69
CA ILE A 3 -1.26 -9.23 -17.33
C ILE A 3 -1.54 -7.74 -17.48
N ILE A 4 -2.37 -7.39 -18.47
CA ILE A 4 -2.82 -6.03 -18.70
C ILE A 4 -4.32 -6.00 -18.44
N LYS A 5 -4.74 -5.24 -17.43
CA LYS A 5 -6.14 -4.87 -17.25
C LYS A 5 -6.25 -3.38 -17.57
N PRO A 6 -6.87 -3.00 -18.71
CA PRO A 6 -7.09 -1.59 -19.01
C PRO A 6 -7.98 -0.98 -17.93
N GLY A 7 -7.63 0.23 -17.50
CA GLY A 7 -8.48 1.01 -16.60
C GLY A 7 -9.74 1.46 -17.32
N GLU A 8 -10.87 1.49 -16.62
CA GLU A 8 -12.12 2.08 -17.12
C GLU A 8 -12.27 3.49 -16.52
N GLY A 9 -12.31 4.51 -17.36
CA GLY A 9 -12.40 5.90 -16.92
C GLY A 9 -11.11 6.42 -16.28
N GLU A 10 -11.17 6.88 -15.04
CA GLU A 10 -10.00 7.38 -14.27
C GLU A 10 -9.19 6.27 -13.57
N GLU A 11 -9.57 5.00 -13.73
CA GLU A 11 -8.86 3.88 -13.12
C GLU A 11 -7.48 3.68 -13.77
N PRO A 12 -6.42 3.46 -12.98
CA PRO A 12 -5.10 3.20 -13.52
C PRO A 12 -5.06 1.84 -14.23
N THR A 13 -4.39 1.80 -15.38
CA THR A 13 -4.12 0.54 -16.08
C THR A 13 -3.22 -0.34 -15.20
N VAL A 14 -3.68 -1.55 -14.93
CA VAL A 14 -2.86 -2.58 -14.27
C VAL A 14 -2.00 -3.25 -15.33
N ASP A 15 -0.70 -3.09 -15.23
CA ASP A 15 0.28 -3.74 -16.10
C ASP A 15 1.32 -4.45 -15.23
N VAL A 16 1.20 -5.76 -15.13
CA VAL A 16 2.10 -6.60 -14.36
C VAL A 16 2.83 -7.55 -15.30
N LEU A 17 4.15 -7.42 -15.33
CA LEU A 17 5.02 -8.34 -16.05
C LEU A 17 5.49 -9.45 -15.11
N LEU A 18 4.92 -10.63 -15.28
CA LEU A 18 5.41 -11.86 -14.66
C LEU A 18 6.49 -12.46 -15.56
N GLU A 19 7.71 -12.55 -15.04
CA GLU A 19 8.87 -13.05 -15.80
C GLU A 19 8.71 -14.54 -16.05
N GLU A 20 8.32 -15.30 -15.03
CA GLU A 20 8.12 -16.73 -15.08
C GLU A 20 6.92 -17.09 -14.17
N VAL A 21 6.06 -17.99 -14.62
CA VAL A 21 4.91 -18.46 -13.84
C VAL A 21 4.74 -19.96 -14.06
N HIS A 22 4.73 -20.69 -12.98
CA HIS A 22 4.31 -22.08 -12.96
C HIS A 22 3.04 -22.20 -12.11
N ALA A 23 2.02 -22.80 -12.68
CA ALA A 23 0.75 -23.03 -11.98
C ALA A 23 0.37 -24.50 -12.09
N ARG A 24 -0.11 -25.07 -10.98
CA ARG A 24 -0.58 -26.45 -10.90
C ARG A 24 -1.98 -26.47 -10.31
N ILE A 25 -2.87 -27.17 -10.97
CA ILE A 25 -4.24 -27.38 -10.50
C ILE A 25 -4.27 -28.70 -9.75
N SER A 26 -4.82 -28.69 -8.54
CA SER A 26 -5.08 -29.91 -7.76
C SER A 26 -6.29 -30.65 -8.34
N LEU A 27 -6.06 -31.83 -8.90
CA LEU A 27 -7.15 -32.69 -9.39
C LEU A 27 -7.99 -33.24 -8.24
N LEU A 28 -7.41 -33.40 -7.03
CA LEU A 28 -8.14 -33.88 -5.86
C LEU A 28 -9.19 -32.87 -5.38
N SER A 29 -8.88 -31.59 -5.42
CA SER A 29 -9.81 -30.53 -5.01
C SER A 29 -11.03 -30.45 -5.94
N LEU A 30 -10.87 -30.80 -7.21
CA LEU A 30 -11.99 -30.85 -8.16
C LEU A 30 -13.04 -31.91 -7.76
N LEU A 31 -12.63 -32.98 -7.09
CA LEU A 31 -13.57 -34.02 -6.61
C LEU A 31 -14.43 -33.51 -5.45
N THR A 32 -14.00 -32.52 -4.73
CA THR A 32 -14.72 -31.87 -3.62
C THR A 32 -15.48 -30.61 -4.05
N GLY A 33 -15.48 -30.28 -5.34
CA GLY A 33 -16.14 -29.09 -5.86
C GLY A 33 -15.34 -27.79 -5.70
N THR A 34 -14.08 -27.91 -5.27
CA THR A 34 -13.17 -26.77 -5.08
C THR A 34 -12.12 -26.77 -6.19
N VAL A 35 -11.69 -25.61 -6.64
CA VAL A 35 -10.55 -25.47 -7.55
C VAL A 35 -9.38 -24.88 -6.75
N ALA A 36 -8.38 -25.71 -6.45
CA ALA A 36 -7.15 -25.23 -5.82
C ALA A 36 -6.03 -25.13 -6.87
N VAL A 37 -5.40 -23.96 -6.93
CA VAL A 37 -4.28 -23.65 -7.82
C VAL A 37 -3.11 -23.21 -7.00
N THR A 38 -2.05 -24.01 -6.98
CA THR A 38 -0.75 -23.59 -6.46
C THR A 38 0.05 -22.94 -7.58
N PHE A 39 0.76 -21.87 -7.27
CA PHE A 39 1.60 -21.19 -8.24
C PHE A 39 2.92 -20.74 -7.63
N ASP A 40 3.92 -20.72 -8.46
CA ASP A 40 5.18 -20.03 -8.24
C ASP A 40 5.42 -19.05 -9.39
N ALA A 41 5.88 -17.83 -9.07
CA ALA A 41 6.07 -16.81 -10.06
C ALA A 41 7.29 -15.93 -9.75
N ARG A 42 7.97 -15.50 -10.82
CA ARG A 42 8.99 -14.45 -10.73
C ARG A 42 8.42 -13.11 -11.15
N LEU A 43 8.58 -12.13 -10.29
CA LEU A 43 8.06 -10.79 -10.47
C LEU A 43 9.08 -9.75 -10.01
N ALA A 44 9.42 -8.81 -10.90
CA ALA A 44 10.22 -7.64 -10.56
C ALA A 44 11.55 -7.98 -9.85
N GLY A 45 12.20 -9.08 -10.25
CA GLY A 45 13.49 -9.55 -9.72
C GLY A 45 13.40 -10.18 -8.33
N GLY A 46 12.22 -10.56 -7.89
CA GLY A 46 11.94 -11.41 -6.73
C GLY A 46 11.12 -12.63 -7.14
N SER A 47 10.73 -13.43 -6.17
CA SER A 47 9.86 -14.59 -6.36
C SER A 47 8.76 -14.64 -5.33
N LEU A 48 7.63 -15.17 -5.74
CA LEU A 48 6.47 -15.41 -4.89
C LEU A 48 5.91 -16.82 -5.14
N GLU A 49 5.42 -17.41 -4.09
CA GLU A 49 4.71 -18.67 -4.10
C GLU A 49 3.33 -18.48 -3.48
N GLY A 50 2.37 -19.26 -3.91
CA GLY A 50 1.05 -19.14 -3.34
C GLY A 50 0.09 -20.23 -3.74
N GLU A 51 -1.07 -20.18 -3.11
CA GLU A 51 -2.22 -21.04 -3.37
C GLU A 51 -3.48 -20.19 -3.40
N VAL A 52 -4.29 -20.42 -4.41
CA VAL A 52 -5.63 -19.84 -4.51
C VAL A 52 -6.63 -20.99 -4.56
N GLU A 53 -7.57 -20.97 -3.63
CA GLU A 53 -8.73 -21.84 -3.67
C GLU A 53 -9.96 -21.06 -4.12
N MET A 54 -10.73 -21.66 -5.01
CA MET A 54 -11.99 -21.10 -5.53
C MET A 54 -13.09 -22.15 -5.40
N GLY A 55 -14.22 -21.75 -4.84
CA GLY A 55 -15.38 -22.59 -4.58
C GLY A 55 -16.42 -21.79 -3.80
N ASP A 56 -17.25 -22.48 -3.02
CA ASP A 56 -18.21 -21.84 -2.09
C ASP A 56 -17.46 -21.03 -1.01
N SER A 57 -16.26 -21.48 -0.62
CA SER A 57 -15.28 -20.70 0.12
C SER A 57 -14.01 -20.59 -0.70
N GLY A 58 -13.45 -19.37 -0.75
CA GLY A 58 -12.16 -19.10 -1.40
C GLY A 58 -11.06 -18.87 -0.35
N SER A 59 -9.82 -19.12 -0.75
CA SER A 59 -8.66 -18.70 0.04
C SER A 59 -7.55 -18.17 -0.84
N LEU A 60 -6.73 -17.29 -0.29
CA LEU A 60 -5.50 -16.80 -0.89
C LEU A 60 -4.39 -16.93 0.13
N ARG A 61 -3.40 -17.75 -0.17
CA ARG A 61 -2.12 -17.76 0.53
C ARG A 61 -1.04 -17.34 -0.43
N LEU A 62 -0.25 -16.35 -0.03
CA LEU A 62 0.83 -15.78 -0.84
C LEU A 62 2.03 -15.51 0.05
N ASP A 63 3.18 -16.03 -0.34
CA ASP A 63 4.48 -15.79 0.30
C ASP A 63 5.44 -15.16 -0.69
N ILE A 64 6.09 -14.07 -0.30
CA ILE A 64 7.18 -13.45 -1.06
C ILE A 64 8.49 -14.10 -0.61
N VAL A 65 8.94 -15.11 -1.35
CA VAL A 65 10.13 -15.92 -1.03
C VAL A 65 11.41 -15.13 -1.24
N GLU A 66 11.52 -14.44 -2.38
CA GLU A 66 12.62 -13.51 -2.65
C GLU A 66 12.05 -12.09 -2.77
N PRO A 67 12.67 -11.08 -2.11
CA PRO A 67 12.13 -9.73 -2.07
C PRO A 67 11.92 -9.11 -3.45
N ILE A 68 10.73 -8.57 -3.68
CA ILE A 68 10.30 -7.90 -4.91
C ILE A 68 10.85 -6.47 -4.94
N GLN A 69 11.41 -6.04 -6.07
CA GLN A 69 11.90 -4.69 -6.27
C GLN A 69 10.75 -3.74 -6.67
N LEU A 70 10.34 -2.85 -5.75
CA LEU A 70 9.18 -1.96 -5.93
C LEU A 70 9.31 -1.05 -7.16
N GLN A 71 10.52 -0.61 -7.52
CA GLN A 71 10.75 0.23 -8.71
C GLN A 71 10.41 -0.46 -10.04
N ARG A 72 10.32 -1.79 -10.04
CA ARG A 72 9.96 -2.60 -11.22
C ARG A 72 8.46 -2.92 -11.27
N VAL A 73 7.72 -2.59 -10.21
CA VAL A 73 6.28 -2.86 -10.12
C VAL A 73 5.50 -1.65 -10.61
N SER A 74 5.09 -1.66 -11.87
CA SER A 74 4.41 -0.51 -12.51
C SER A 74 3.07 -0.16 -11.89
N ILE A 75 2.34 -1.15 -11.34
CA ILE A 75 1.05 -0.92 -10.70
C ILE A 75 1.15 0.04 -9.51
N ILE A 76 2.21 -0.04 -8.70
CA ILE A 76 2.42 0.84 -7.55
C ILE A 76 2.59 2.28 -8.01
N ARG A 77 3.40 2.50 -9.06
CA ARG A 77 3.58 3.82 -9.66
C ARG A 77 2.27 4.37 -10.24
N ASN A 78 1.49 3.53 -10.90
CA ASN A 78 0.22 3.94 -11.51
C ASN A 78 -0.83 4.28 -10.43
N PHE A 79 -0.86 3.54 -9.34
CA PHE A 79 -1.81 3.74 -8.24
C PHE A 79 -1.49 4.99 -7.40
N LEU A 80 -0.22 5.19 -7.05
CA LEU A 80 0.21 6.30 -6.20
C LEU A 80 0.60 7.56 -6.97
N GLY A 81 0.78 7.45 -8.30
CA GLY A 81 1.23 8.55 -9.15
C GLY A 81 2.69 8.96 -8.91
N LEU A 82 3.42 8.24 -8.06
CA LEU A 82 4.80 8.52 -7.68
C LEU A 82 5.66 7.27 -7.81
N PRO A 83 6.90 7.39 -8.30
CA PRO A 83 7.83 6.30 -8.32
C PRO A 83 8.23 5.92 -6.88
N MET A 84 8.26 4.62 -6.63
CA MET A 84 8.72 4.05 -5.38
C MET A 84 9.89 3.11 -5.64
N GLY A 85 10.84 3.08 -4.73
CA GLY A 85 11.96 2.14 -4.73
C GLY A 85 12.08 1.46 -3.38
N GLY A 86 12.71 0.30 -3.35
CA GLY A 86 12.90 -0.53 -2.17
C GLY A 86 12.63 -1.98 -2.46
N LYS A 87 12.67 -2.81 -1.44
CA LYS A 87 12.40 -4.24 -1.51
C LYS A 87 11.16 -4.56 -0.69
N LEU A 88 10.26 -5.37 -1.22
CA LEU A 88 9.04 -5.83 -0.54
C LEU A 88 9.18 -7.32 -0.23
N SER A 89 8.91 -7.70 0.99
CA SER A 89 8.81 -9.08 1.48
C SER A 89 7.56 -9.24 2.34
N GLY A 90 7.21 -10.47 2.69
CA GLY A 90 6.10 -10.78 3.59
C GLY A 90 5.13 -11.79 3.03
N ASP A 91 3.98 -11.92 3.69
CA ASP A 91 2.97 -12.92 3.42
C ASP A 91 1.55 -12.36 3.51
N ILE A 92 0.64 -13.06 2.85
CA ILE A 92 -0.81 -12.83 2.89
C ILE A 92 -1.48 -14.19 3.05
N ASP A 93 -2.33 -14.33 4.05
CA ASP A 93 -3.18 -15.51 4.22
C ASP A 93 -4.59 -15.04 4.55
N VAL A 94 -5.53 -15.26 3.63
CA VAL A 94 -6.90 -14.77 3.74
C VAL A 94 -7.87 -15.82 3.25
N THR A 95 -8.86 -16.13 4.07
CA THR A 95 -10.00 -16.96 3.70
C THR A 95 -11.20 -16.08 3.36
N PHE A 96 -11.83 -16.33 2.22
CA PHE A 96 -13.01 -15.64 1.71
C PHE A 96 -14.19 -16.63 1.63
N PRO A 97 -14.96 -16.83 2.71
CA PRO A 97 -16.15 -17.66 2.66
C PRO A 97 -17.23 -17.03 1.77
N GLU A 98 -18.27 -17.79 1.42
CA GLU A 98 -19.41 -17.29 0.64
C GLU A 98 -19.99 -16.01 1.28
N ASN A 99 -20.10 -16.02 2.61
CA ASN A 99 -20.41 -14.81 3.37
C ASN A 99 -19.13 -14.06 3.71
N ILE A 100 -18.84 -12.97 3.01
CA ILE A 100 -17.64 -12.14 3.22
C ILE A 100 -17.52 -11.61 4.66
N GLN A 101 -18.62 -11.53 5.42
CA GLN A 101 -18.60 -11.14 6.83
C GLN A 101 -17.91 -12.18 7.73
N GLU A 102 -17.60 -13.35 7.22
CA GLU A 102 -16.87 -14.41 7.92
C GLU A 102 -15.41 -14.50 7.45
N ALA A 103 -14.98 -13.56 6.59
CA ALA A 103 -13.60 -13.53 6.12
C ALA A 103 -12.61 -13.34 7.29
N GLU A 104 -11.57 -14.15 7.29
CA GLU A 104 -10.51 -14.16 8.30
C GLU A 104 -9.15 -14.23 7.63
N GLY A 105 -8.11 -13.79 8.33
CA GLY A 105 -6.75 -13.91 7.85
C GLY A 105 -5.84 -12.79 8.31
N HIS A 106 -4.69 -12.67 7.63
CA HIS A 106 -3.73 -11.62 7.91
C HIS A 106 -2.96 -11.18 6.67
N VAL A 107 -2.36 -10.01 6.78
CA VAL A 107 -1.42 -9.44 5.81
C VAL A 107 -0.23 -8.93 6.58
N ASN A 108 0.96 -9.46 6.31
CA ASN A 108 2.23 -9.03 6.89
C ASN A 108 3.18 -8.65 5.77
N LEU A 109 3.40 -7.37 5.56
CA LEU A 109 4.30 -6.88 4.54
C LEU A 109 5.39 -6.01 5.17
N LEU A 110 6.59 -6.17 4.67
CA LEU A 110 7.75 -5.41 5.07
C LEU A 110 8.42 -4.81 3.85
N THR A 111 8.68 -3.51 3.89
CA THR A 111 9.54 -2.90 2.89
C THR A 111 10.87 -2.49 3.51
N GLU A 112 11.96 -2.71 2.78
CA GLU A 112 13.29 -2.24 3.15
C GLU A 112 13.76 -1.19 2.16
N ASN A 113 14.47 -0.17 2.68
CA ASN A 113 15.00 0.94 1.89
C ASN A 113 13.93 1.61 1.04
N LEU A 114 12.74 1.79 1.61
CA LEU A 114 11.63 2.44 0.94
C LEU A 114 11.97 3.89 0.62
N ARG A 115 11.83 4.25 -0.63
CA ARG A 115 12.07 5.59 -1.15
C ARG A 115 10.91 6.01 -2.03
N ILE A 116 10.49 7.25 -1.92
CA ILE A 116 9.42 7.86 -2.70
C ILE A 116 10.00 9.02 -3.50
N GLY A 117 9.63 9.13 -4.77
CA GLY A 117 10.17 10.14 -5.67
C GLY A 117 11.48 9.71 -6.34
N ASP A 118 11.81 10.37 -7.42
CA ASP A 118 13.03 10.15 -8.24
C ASP A 118 13.75 11.45 -8.61
N GLY A 119 13.24 12.61 -8.15
CA GLY A 119 13.75 13.93 -8.50
C GLY A 119 13.16 14.49 -9.80
N GLU A 120 12.31 13.74 -10.50
CA GLU A 120 11.66 14.13 -11.75
C GLU A 120 10.12 14.12 -11.65
N ALA A 121 9.58 13.15 -10.90
CA ALA A 121 8.15 12.98 -10.70
C ALA A 121 7.54 14.19 -10.01
N LYS A 122 6.34 14.57 -10.46
CA LYS A 122 5.61 15.72 -9.93
C LYS A 122 4.47 15.26 -9.02
N LEU A 123 4.54 15.67 -7.78
CA LEU A 123 3.42 15.56 -6.84
C LEU A 123 2.37 16.62 -7.20
N ARG A 124 1.17 16.17 -7.58
CA ARG A 124 0.04 17.05 -7.85
C ARG A 124 -0.71 17.31 -6.55
N LEU A 125 -0.74 18.56 -6.14
CA LEU A 125 -1.51 19.00 -4.97
C LEU A 125 -2.68 19.88 -5.42
N PRO A 126 -3.82 19.84 -4.69
CA PRO A 126 -4.93 20.77 -4.95
C PRO A 126 -4.45 22.22 -4.90
N GLY A 127 -4.75 22.99 -5.93
CA GLY A 127 -4.31 24.39 -6.07
C GLY A 127 -2.95 24.58 -6.74
N MET A 128 -2.27 23.49 -7.13
CA MET A 128 -0.96 23.53 -7.84
C MET A 128 -1.02 22.75 -9.15
N PRO A 129 -1.52 23.33 -10.25
CA PRO A 129 -1.73 22.62 -11.51
C PRO A 129 -0.43 22.10 -12.14
N ASN A 130 0.69 22.77 -11.90
CA ASN A 130 2.01 22.36 -12.43
C ASN A 130 2.68 21.27 -11.57
N GLY A 131 2.13 20.96 -10.39
CA GLY A 131 2.73 20.05 -9.43
C GLY A 131 4.06 20.53 -8.87
N ILE A 132 4.57 19.82 -7.87
CA ILE A 132 5.88 20.05 -7.25
C ILE A 132 6.77 18.87 -7.61
N THR A 133 7.96 19.13 -8.15
CA THR A 133 8.95 18.06 -8.37
C THR A 133 9.37 17.50 -7.01
N LEU A 134 9.13 16.19 -6.83
CA LEU A 134 9.43 15.50 -5.60
C LEU A 134 10.85 14.93 -5.68
N GLU A 135 11.77 15.48 -4.89
CA GLU A 135 13.06 14.83 -4.66
C GLU A 135 12.86 13.54 -3.88
N ARG A 136 13.83 12.67 -4.00
CA ARG A 136 13.79 11.38 -3.33
C ARG A 136 13.69 11.56 -1.82
N ILE A 137 12.69 10.92 -1.22
CA ILE A 137 12.46 10.88 0.23
C ILE A 137 12.77 9.47 0.70
N ASN A 138 13.70 9.32 1.62
CA ASN A 138 14.00 8.05 2.28
C ASN A 138 13.02 7.84 3.44
N VAL A 139 12.10 6.90 3.25
CA VAL A 139 11.08 6.52 4.22
C VAL A 139 11.56 5.35 5.09
N GLY A 140 12.66 4.69 4.68
CA GLY A 140 13.31 3.64 5.45
C GLY A 140 12.63 2.28 5.39
N ARG A 141 12.58 1.61 6.52
CA ARG A 141 11.88 0.33 6.68
C ARG A 141 10.43 0.60 7.05
N MET A 142 9.48 0.02 6.31
CA MET A 142 8.04 0.15 6.59
C MET A 142 7.44 -1.22 6.83
N ALA A 143 6.78 -1.39 7.98
CA ALA A 143 5.98 -2.56 8.30
C ALA A 143 4.49 -2.25 8.10
N ILE A 144 3.79 -3.19 7.45
CA ILE A 144 2.34 -3.19 7.28
C ILE A 144 1.83 -4.51 7.84
N GLN A 145 1.05 -4.46 8.91
CA GLN A 145 0.42 -5.63 9.52
C GLN A 145 -1.07 -5.36 9.64
N MET A 146 -1.85 -6.28 9.10
CA MET A 146 -3.31 -6.21 9.15
C MET A 146 -3.86 -7.56 9.62
N GLN A 147 -4.85 -7.51 10.51
CA GLN A 147 -5.64 -8.66 10.91
C GLN A 147 -7.01 -8.56 10.27
N ILE A 148 -7.47 -9.65 9.69
CA ILE A 148 -8.80 -9.76 9.11
C ILE A 148 -9.63 -10.66 10.01
N ALA A 149 -10.75 -10.14 10.48
CA ALA A 149 -11.72 -10.88 11.29
C ALA A 149 -13.12 -10.34 11.00
N ALA A 150 -14.09 -11.24 10.90
CA ALA A 150 -15.47 -10.88 10.64
C ALA A 150 -15.65 -9.92 9.44
N GLY A 151 -14.90 -10.13 8.35
CA GLY A 151 -14.96 -9.32 7.14
C GLY A 151 -14.35 -7.91 7.27
N VAL A 152 -13.64 -7.62 8.36
CA VAL A 152 -12.98 -6.34 8.60
C VAL A 152 -11.47 -6.55 8.70
N ALA A 153 -10.72 -5.93 7.79
CA ALA A 153 -9.27 -5.86 7.90
C ALA A 153 -8.89 -4.64 8.74
N THR A 154 -8.30 -4.87 9.90
CA THR A 154 -7.85 -3.84 10.83
C THR A 154 -6.33 -3.67 10.72
N VAL A 155 -5.88 -2.44 10.52
CA VAL A 155 -4.45 -2.10 10.52
C VAL A 155 -3.92 -2.19 11.95
N GLN A 156 -3.10 -3.21 12.21
CA GLN A 156 -2.41 -3.39 13.48
C GLN A 156 -1.12 -2.56 13.53
N ARG A 157 -0.42 -2.52 12.40
CA ARG A 157 0.80 -1.74 12.23
C ARG A 157 0.89 -1.23 10.81
N LEU A 158 1.02 0.08 10.66
CA LEU A 158 1.48 0.75 9.45
C LEU A 158 2.46 1.81 9.91
N ARG A 159 3.73 1.47 9.93
CA ARG A 159 4.78 2.33 10.51
C ARG A 159 6.03 2.28 9.66
N SER A 160 6.61 3.44 9.46
CA SER A 160 7.93 3.60 8.87
C SER A 160 8.73 4.64 9.64
N ARG A 161 10.04 4.41 9.73
CA ARG A 161 11.02 5.33 10.32
C ARG A 161 12.20 5.39 9.37
N GLY A 162 12.30 6.49 8.62
CA GLY A 162 13.38 6.75 7.68
C GLY A 162 14.17 7.98 8.10
N ASP A 163 15.26 8.23 7.39
CA ASP A 163 16.13 9.39 7.66
C ASP A 163 15.45 10.71 7.27
N ASP A 164 14.56 10.68 6.26
CA ASP A 164 13.92 11.86 5.70
C ASP A 164 12.47 12.03 6.13
N ALA A 165 11.78 10.94 6.44
CA ALA A 165 10.39 10.98 6.81
C ALA A 165 9.97 9.78 7.67
N GLU A 166 8.98 10.03 8.52
CA GLU A 166 8.24 9.04 9.29
C GLU A 166 6.81 8.93 8.76
N LEU A 167 6.29 7.70 8.72
CA LEU A 167 4.92 7.43 8.32
C LEU A 167 4.25 6.54 9.36
N ASP A 168 3.06 6.93 9.81
CA ASP A 168 2.21 6.13 10.67
C ASP A 168 0.82 6.03 10.05
N GLY A 169 0.14 4.91 10.29
CA GLY A 169 -1.23 4.71 9.82
C GLY A 169 -2.02 3.77 10.72
N THR A 170 -3.32 4.01 10.79
CA THR A 170 -4.29 3.18 11.50
C THR A 170 -5.63 3.20 10.76
N GLY A 171 -6.50 2.27 11.07
CA GLY A 171 -7.84 2.23 10.51
C GLY A 171 -8.27 0.85 10.06
N THR A 172 -9.30 0.82 9.21
CA THR A 172 -9.95 -0.43 8.80
C THR A 172 -10.28 -0.44 7.31
N ILE A 173 -10.41 -1.65 6.76
CA ILE A 173 -11.00 -1.90 5.45
C ILE A 173 -12.15 -2.88 5.65
N ASN A 174 -13.37 -2.45 5.41
CA ASN A 174 -14.55 -3.33 5.43
C ASN A 174 -14.61 -4.07 4.10
N LEU A 175 -14.44 -5.38 4.15
CA LEU A 175 -14.46 -6.24 2.97
C LEU A 175 -15.89 -6.37 2.43
N MET A 176 -16.02 -6.33 1.11
CA MET A 176 -17.30 -6.45 0.41
C MET A 176 -17.14 -7.33 -0.83
N GLN A 177 -18.21 -7.98 -1.27
CA GLN A 177 -18.25 -8.65 -2.56
C GLN A 177 -18.97 -7.78 -3.59
N PRO A 178 -18.34 -7.55 -4.75
CA PRO A 178 -16.96 -7.89 -5.10
C PRO A 178 -15.95 -7.04 -4.33
N LEU A 179 -14.74 -7.56 -4.07
CA LEU A 179 -13.71 -6.92 -3.24
C LEU A 179 -13.37 -5.47 -3.63
N ARG A 180 -13.56 -5.10 -4.90
CA ARG A 180 -13.39 -3.72 -5.36
C ARG A 180 -14.34 -2.71 -4.69
N GLN A 181 -15.46 -3.17 -4.11
CA GLN A 181 -16.40 -2.35 -3.35
C GLN A 181 -16.02 -2.20 -1.89
N SER A 182 -14.99 -2.93 -1.42
CA SER A 182 -14.50 -2.82 -0.05
C SER A 182 -14.16 -1.38 0.30
N ARG A 183 -14.56 -0.97 1.50
CA ARG A 183 -14.49 0.43 1.95
C ARG A 183 -13.32 0.66 2.88
N LEU A 184 -12.52 1.66 2.55
CA LEU A 184 -11.40 2.11 3.37
C LEU A 184 -11.84 3.20 4.33
N ASP A 185 -11.31 3.15 5.54
CA ASP A 185 -11.31 4.23 6.52
C ASP A 185 -9.95 4.20 7.25
N LEU A 186 -8.96 4.87 6.67
CA LEU A 186 -7.60 4.90 7.17
C LEU A 186 -7.22 6.32 7.57
N LEU A 187 -6.52 6.45 8.67
CA LEU A 187 -5.85 7.69 9.09
C LEU A 187 -4.35 7.51 8.88
N VAL A 188 -3.76 8.36 8.06
CA VAL A 188 -2.33 8.30 7.70
C VAL A 188 -1.65 9.60 8.06
N ARG A 189 -0.51 9.52 8.70
CA ARG A 189 0.31 10.64 9.16
C ARG A 189 1.69 10.53 8.56
N LEU A 190 2.14 11.59 7.92
CA LEU A 190 3.47 11.72 7.31
C LEU A 190 4.18 12.90 7.95
N LYS A 191 5.36 12.67 8.52
CA LYS A 191 6.23 13.69 9.07
C LYS A 191 7.51 13.76 8.26
N ILE A 192 7.75 14.90 7.63
CA ILE A 192 9.03 15.18 6.98
C ILE A 192 10.01 15.63 8.07
N LEU A 193 11.17 14.99 8.13
CA LEU A 193 12.20 15.30 9.12
C LEU A 193 13.09 16.47 8.66
N PRO A 194 13.66 17.23 9.58
CA PRO A 194 14.56 18.35 9.23
C PRO A 194 15.73 17.95 8.33
N ALA A 195 16.29 16.75 8.54
CA ALA A 195 17.38 16.19 7.74
C ALA A 195 17.09 16.19 6.24
N TYR A 196 15.82 16.00 5.84
CA TYR A 196 15.44 16.07 4.44
C TYR A 196 15.69 17.46 3.82
N ALA A 197 15.33 18.54 4.53
CA ALA A 197 15.55 19.91 4.06
C ALA A 197 17.04 20.28 3.98
N GLU A 198 17.89 19.58 4.72
CA GLU A 198 19.34 19.79 4.72
C GLU A 198 20.06 19.14 3.54
N GLN A 199 19.42 18.19 2.85
CA GLN A 199 20.03 17.44 1.73
C GLN A 199 20.32 18.31 0.50
N SER A 200 19.43 19.26 0.19
CA SER A 200 19.58 20.12 -0.98
C SER A 200 18.75 21.39 -0.88
N ASP A 201 19.11 22.40 -1.67
CA ASP A 201 18.31 23.63 -1.79
C ASP A 201 16.91 23.35 -2.35
N ARG A 202 16.77 22.34 -3.20
CA ARG A 202 15.49 21.93 -3.76
C ARG A 202 14.60 21.26 -2.70
N ALA A 203 15.15 20.37 -1.89
CA ALA A 203 14.44 19.76 -0.75
C ALA A 203 13.97 20.82 0.24
N ARG A 204 14.85 21.76 0.58
CA ARG A 204 14.54 22.92 1.45
C ARG A 204 13.40 23.77 0.87
N SER A 205 13.47 24.09 -0.43
CA SER A 205 12.45 24.87 -1.12
C SER A 205 11.11 24.13 -1.17
N MET A 206 11.14 22.79 -1.32
CA MET A 206 9.94 21.97 -1.32
C MET A 206 9.27 21.98 0.06
N VAL A 207 10.03 21.80 1.14
CA VAL A 207 9.50 21.87 2.52
C VAL A 207 8.90 23.24 2.80
N ALA A 208 9.61 24.32 2.47
CA ALA A 208 9.11 25.69 2.64
C ALA A 208 7.82 25.95 1.82
N LEU A 209 7.73 25.36 0.63
CA LEU A 209 6.53 25.46 -0.19
C LEU A 209 5.36 24.69 0.45
N LEU A 210 5.57 23.47 0.94
CA LEU A 210 4.55 22.69 1.66
C LEU A 210 4.06 23.45 2.91
N ASP A 211 4.95 24.17 3.60
CA ASP A 211 4.62 24.99 4.77
C ASP A 211 3.76 26.20 4.40
N SER A 212 3.94 26.74 3.19
CA SER A 212 3.22 27.91 2.71
C SER A 212 1.84 27.62 2.10
N VAL A 213 1.51 26.35 1.82
CA VAL A 213 0.25 25.96 1.19
C VAL A 213 -0.92 25.99 2.17
N PRO A 214 -1.89 26.89 2.04
CA PRO A 214 -2.99 27.04 3.02
C PRO A 214 -3.88 25.80 3.12
N THR A 215 -4.03 25.04 2.03
CA THR A 215 -4.85 23.81 2.03
C THR A 215 -4.26 22.71 2.89
N LEU A 216 -2.94 22.71 3.11
CA LEU A 216 -2.24 21.76 3.97
C LEU A 216 -2.33 22.13 5.45
N ALA A 217 -2.67 23.38 5.79
CA ALA A 217 -2.78 23.83 7.18
C ALA A 217 -3.78 23.01 7.99
N ARG A 218 -4.88 22.57 7.37
CA ARG A 218 -5.90 21.72 8.01
C ARG A 218 -5.43 20.28 8.26
N ALA A 219 -4.45 19.83 7.49
CA ALA A 219 -3.86 18.50 7.66
C ALA A 219 -2.71 18.50 8.67
N ARG A 220 -2.21 19.67 9.08
CA ARG A 220 -1.06 19.80 9.95
C ARG A 220 -1.41 19.49 11.39
N THR A 221 -0.65 18.61 11.99
CA THR A 221 -0.71 18.26 13.41
C THR A 221 0.12 19.24 14.23
N SER A 222 -0.02 19.21 15.55
CA SER A 222 0.71 20.10 16.48
C SER A 222 2.23 19.91 16.43
N ASP A 223 2.71 18.75 16.01
CA ASP A 223 4.14 18.43 15.87
C ASP A 223 4.66 18.58 14.41
N GLY A 224 3.85 19.22 13.54
CA GLY A 224 4.22 19.58 12.19
C GLY A 224 4.03 18.50 11.13
N ALA A 225 3.54 17.31 11.48
CA ALA A 225 3.23 16.27 10.51
C ALA A 225 1.97 16.61 9.68
N LEU A 226 1.83 15.99 8.53
CA LEU A 226 0.63 16.05 7.70
C LEU A 226 -0.21 14.80 7.94
N GLN A 227 -1.46 14.97 8.32
CA GLN A 227 -2.36 13.88 8.62
C GLN A 227 -3.62 13.95 7.76
N TYR A 228 -3.95 12.81 7.14
CA TYR A 228 -5.08 12.68 6.23
C TYR A 228 -5.92 11.46 6.58
N ARG A 229 -7.23 11.61 6.46
CA ARG A 229 -8.15 10.48 6.42
C ARG A 229 -8.34 10.06 4.98
N LEU A 230 -8.08 8.77 4.71
CA LEU A 230 -8.27 8.14 3.42
C LEU A 230 -9.56 7.33 3.49
N GLY A 231 -10.54 7.66 2.67
CA GLY A 231 -11.82 6.96 2.59
C GLY A 231 -12.18 6.67 1.14
N GLY A 232 -13.23 5.89 0.95
CA GLY A 232 -13.68 5.51 -0.38
C GLY A 232 -13.74 4.00 -0.57
N SER A 233 -13.72 3.52 -1.81
CA SER A 233 -13.68 2.10 -2.12
C SER A 233 -12.41 1.73 -2.87
N VAL A 234 -11.98 0.47 -2.71
CA VAL A 234 -10.77 -0.06 -3.33
C VAL A 234 -10.78 0.09 -4.86
N GLY A 235 -11.94 -0.08 -5.49
CA GLY A 235 -12.11 0.04 -6.95
C GLY A 235 -12.80 1.32 -7.41
N GLY A 236 -13.31 2.16 -6.51
CA GLY A 236 -14.06 3.39 -6.85
C GLY A 236 -13.30 4.68 -6.59
N GLY A 237 -12.01 4.58 -6.31
CA GLY A 237 -11.12 5.69 -6.02
C GLY A 237 -11.06 6.06 -4.53
N ILE A 238 -9.85 6.40 -4.11
CA ILE A 238 -9.54 6.82 -2.74
C ILE A 238 -9.66 8.34 -2.67
N ARG A 239 -10.39 8.82 -1.68
CA ARG A 239 -10.53 10.25 -1.37
C ARG A 239 -9.73 10.56 -0.12
N SER A 240 -8.96 11.62 -0.15
CA SER A 240 -8.23 12.12 1.00
C SER A 240 -8.89 13.37 1.56
N SER A 241 -8.99 13.47 2.87
CA SER A 241 -9.43 14.68 3.57
C SER A 241 -8.45 15.05 4.69
N PRO A 242 -8.16 16.35 4.89
CA PRO A 242 -7.31 16.81 5.97
C PRO A 242 -7.87 16.38 7.35
N ALA A 243 -6.99 15.89 8.22
CA ALA A 243 -7.36 15.37 9.54
C ALA A 243 -6.37 15.76 10.64
N GLY A 244 -5.69 16.91 10.53
CA GLY A 244 -4.63 17.34 11.45
C GLY A 244 -5.06 17.47 12.91
N SER A 245 -6.34 17.70 13.19
CA SER A 245 -6.90 17.76 14.54
C SER A 245 -7.39 16.41 15.09
N THR A 246 -7.39 15.36 14.27
CA THR A 246 -7.84 14.03 14.69
C THR A 246 -6.74 13.35 15.49
N ARG A 247 -7.08 12.80 16.67
CA ARG A 247 -6.12 12.00 17.45
C ARG A 247 -5.94 10.65 16.76
N MET A 248 -4.67 10.29 16.47
CA MET A 248 -4.31 8.98 16.00
C MET A 248 -3.98 8.10 17.20
N GLU A 249 -4.69 6.98 17.33
CA GLU A 249 -4.34 5.93 18.28
C GLU A 249 -3.42 4.94 17.53
N ILE A 250 -2.17 4.94 17.91
CA ILE A 250 -1.16 4.01 17.36
C ILE A 250 -1.03 2.90 18.39
N ALA A 251 -1.27 1.66 17.97
CA ALA A 251 -0.99 0.52 18.84
C ALA A 251 0.51 0.50 19.17
N ASP A 252 0.84 0.54 20.46
CA ASP A 252 2.21 0.34 20.94
C ASP A 252 2.55 -1.15 20.83
N VAL A 253 2.95 -1.56 19.64
CA VAL A 253 3.61 -2.84 19.44
C VAL A 253 5.10 -2.58 19.62
N GLU A 254 5.69 -3.23 20.62
CA GLU A 254 7.14 -3.17 20.86
C GLU A 254 7.89 -3.48 19.56
N ASP A 255 8.87 -2.65 19.23
CA ASP A 255 9.74 -2.88 18.08
C ASP A 255 10.63 -4.08 18.42
N ASP A 256 10.26 -5.27 17.95
CA ASP A 256 11.17 -6.41 17.92
C ASP A 256 12.35 -6.05 16.99
N GLU A 257 13.54 -5.91 17.60
CA GLU A 257 14.83 -5.62 16.95
C GLU A 257 15.24 -6.70 15.92
#